data_834200ab9a7f379487313a5bdb974409
#
_entry.id   834200ab9a7f379487313a5bdb974409
#
_cell.length_a   1.000
_cell.length_b   1.000
_cell.length_c   1.000
_cell.angle_alpha   90.00
_cell.angle_beta   90.00
_cell.angle_gamma   90.00
#
_symmetry.space_group_name_H-M   'P 1'
#
loop_
_entity.id
_entity.type
_entity.pdbx_description
1 polymer ?
#
loop_
_entity_poly.entity_id
_entity_poly.type
_entity_poly.pdbx_seq_one_letter_code
_entity_poly.pdbx_strand_id
1 'polypeptide(L)'
;LSHAHVDHCGNIPSLIKGGLRCKIYATSATKDLACLMLEDSGKVQEEDIRYVNKINKRLGLAPRKPLYTKKEATKATKRFRPISYNQKFCVAKNIFITLYDAGHILGSSIIVLDIKDTQGSVRLGYAVDLGRKNLPLLNNPVVPKELDYLILESTYGGRLHAPIQEAKSKLEEAIKRSVERKGKILIPSFTLERTQEVIYFLNELLKEKLIPSIPVYVDSPLATDITEVFKYHLAYLNEKTRQAIA
;
A
#
# COMPACT_ATOMS: atom_id res chain seq x y z
N LEU A 1 2.02 7.16 9.89
CA LEU A 1 1.63 6.79 8.51
C LEU A 1 0.71 5.58 8.57
N SER A 2 -0.45 5.66 7.92
CA SER A 2 -1.44 4.59 7.87
C SER A 2 -1.01 3.44 6.95
N HIS A 3 -0.54 3.75 5.75
CA HIS A 3 -0.13 2.77 4.75
C HIS A 3 0.79 3.36 3.68
N ALA A 4 1.26 2.53 2.75
CA ALA A 4 2.35 2.85 1.84
C ALA A 4 1.92 3.30 0.43
N HIS A 5 0.63 3.55 0.15
CA HIS A 5 0.27 4.14 -1.12
C HIS A 5 0.90 5.53 -1.30
N VAL A 6 1.28 5.87 -2.52
CA VAL A 6 2.08 7.06 -2.80
C VAL A 6 1.36 8.37 -2.51
N ASP A 7 0.05 8.41 -2.64
CA ASP A 7 -0.80 9.55 -2.29
C ASP A 7 -0.85 9.81 -0.78
N HIS A 8 -0.54 8.81 0.06
CA HIS A 8 -0.44 8.93 1.52
C HIS A 8 1.00 9.13 2.02
N CYS A 9 1.99 8.54 1.37
CA CYS A 9 3.39 8.63 1.82
C CYS A 9 4.28 9.51 0.95
N GLY A 10 3.90 9.78 -0.31
CA GLY A 10 4.77 10.32 -1.35
C GLY A 10 5.36 11.70 -1.06
N ASN A 11 4.75 12.50 -0.18
CA ASN A 11 5.29 13.81 0.17
C ASN A 11 6.26 13.80 1.36
N ILE A 12 6.45 12.66 2.01
CA ILE A 12 7.35 12.52 3.18
C ILE A 12 8.78 13.02 2.88
N PRO A 13 9.42 12.64 1.74
CA PRO A 13 10.77 13.13 1.46
C PRO A 13 10.85 14.65 1.28
N SER A 14 9.81 15.27 0.67
CA SER A 14 9.73 16.73 0.53
C SER A 14 9.63 17.44 1.89
N LEU A 15 8.83 16.91 2.80
CA LEU A 15 8.70 17.46 4.17
C LEU A 15 10.03 17.38 4.93
N ILE A 16 10.74 16.27 4.83
CA ILE A 16 12.04 16.08 5.49
C ILE A 16 13.10 16.97 4.85
N LYS A 17 13.11 17.12 3.53
CA LYS A 17 13.96 18.06 2.79
C LYS A 17 13.67 19.50 3.21
N GLY A 18 12.40 19.84 3.45
CA GLY A 18 11.94 21.14 3.96
C GLY A 18 12.25 21.41 5.43
N GLY A 19 12.90 20.46 6.14
CA GLY A 19 13.37 20.66 7.51
C GLY A 19 12.60 19.92 8.59
N LEU A 20 11.60 19.09 8.24
CA LEU A 20 10.89 18.26 9.22
C LEU A 20 11.85 17.28 9.91
N ARG A 21 11.92 17.33 11.24
CA ARG A 21 12.84 16.51 12.05
C ARG A 21 12.10 15.61 13.04
N CYS A 22 11.08 14.89 12.58
CA CYS A 22 10.35 13.94 13.42
C CYS A 22 10.64 12.50 13.07
N LYS A 23 10.25 11.57 13.95
CA LYS A 23 10.11 10.13 13.66
C LYS A 23 8.79 9.92 12.92
N ILE A 24 8.74 8.90 12.07
CA ILE A 24 7.55 8.50 11.34
C ILE A 24 7.19 7.09 11.82
N TYR A 25 6.08 6.98 12.51
CA TYR A 25 5.62 5.70 13.03
C TYR A 25 4.70 5.01 12.02
N ALA A 26 4.92 3.72 11.79
CA ALA A 26 4.13 2.87 10.91
C ALA A 26 4.31 1.41 11.32
N THR A 27 3.56 0.49 10.73
CA THR A 27 3.88 -0.94 10.85
C THR A 27 5.20 -1.26 10.14
N SER A 28 5.82 -2.40 10.45
CA SER A 28 7.05 -2.83 9.77
C SER A 28 6.82 -3.05 8.28
N ALA A 29 5.69 -3.67 7.89
CA ALA A 29 5.34 -3.89 6.50
C ALA A 29 5.12 -2.56 5.76
N THR A 30 4.34 -1.63 6.32
CA THR A 30 4.16 -0.29 5.75
C THR A 30 5.49 0.44 5.58
N LYS A 31 6.39 0.35 6.56
CA LYS A 31 7.74 0.96 6.44
C LYS A 31 8.49 0.40 5.24
N ASP A 32 8.57 -0.93 5.11
CA ASP A 32 9.38 -1.56 4.06
C ASP A 32 8.78 -1.29 2.66
N LEU A 33 7.45 -1.35 2.53
CA LEU A 33 6.75 -0.95 1.31
C LEU A 33 6.96 0.54 0.98
N ALA A 34 6.81 1.43 1.97
CA ALA A 34 7.02 2.86 1.76
C ALA A 34 8.46 3.18 1.33
N CYS A 35 9.47 2.44 1.80
CA CYS A 35 10.84 2.60 1.34
C CYS A 35 10.96 2.37 -0.17
N LEU A 36 10.39 1.27 -0.68
CA LEU A 36 10.39 0.96 -2.11
C LEU A 36 9.60 2.00 -2.91
N MET A 37 8.39 2.32 -2.47
CA MET A 37 7.51 3.29 -3.15
C MET A 37 8.12 4.69 -3.24
N LEU A 38 8.75 5.17 -2.17
CA LEU A 38 9.36 6.49 -2.12
C LEU A 38 10.63 6.57 -2.98
N GLU A 39 11.45 5.51 -3.00
CA GLU A 39 12.64 5.47 -3.86
C GLU A 39 12.27 5.42 -5.34
N ASP A 40 11.27 4.63 -5.71
CA ASP A 40 10.76 4.56 -7.07
C ASP A 40 10.14 5.90 -7.49
N SER A 41 9.29 6.49 -6.65
CA SER A 41 8.73 7.83 -6.90
C SER A 41 9.81 8.89 -7.11
N GLY A 42 10.89 8.86 -6.31
CA GLY A 42 12.03 9.76 -6.51
C GLY A 42 12.71 9.56 -7.86
N LYS A 43 12.91 8.31 -8.28
CA LYS A 43 13.47 7.96 -9.59
C LYS A 43 12.58 8.45 -10.73
N VAL A 44 11.29 8.18 -10.68
CA VAL A 44 10.31 8.63 -11.70
C VAL A 44 10.33 10.15 -11.82
N GLN A 45 10.30 10.89 -10.70
CA GLN A 45 10.38 12.35 -10.71
C GLN A 45 11.68 12.87 -11.36
N GLU A 46 12.82 12.22 -11.12
CA GLU A 46 14.11 12.60 -11.75
C GLU A 46 14.06 12.35 -13.26
N GLU A 47 13.39 11.30 -13.72
CA GLU A 47 13.21 10.98 -15.14
C GLU A 47 12.26 11.98 -15.82
N ASP A 48 11.13 12.25 -15.22
CA ASP A 48 10.14 13.22 -15.70
C ASP A 48 10.74 14.62 -15.84
N ILE A 49 11.48 15.06 -14.84
CA ILE A 49 12.12 16.39 -14.88
C ILE A 49 13.21 16.47 -15.94
N ARG A 50 13.94 15.40 -16.21
CA ARG A 50 14.88 15.35 -17.35
C ARG A 50 14.16 15.60 -18.68
N TYR A 51 13.01 14.94 -18.86
CA TYR A 51 12.18 15.13 -20.06
C TYR A 51 11.61 16.55 -20.15
N VAL A 52 11.02 17.06 -19.07
CA VAL A 52 10.47 18.43 -18.98
C VAL A 52 11.56 19.46 -19.27
N ASN A 53 12.77 19.30 -18.72
CA ASN A 53 13.87 20.24 -18.93
C ASN A 53 14.41 20.20 -20.36
N LYS A 54 14.32 19.06 -21.05
CA LYS A 54 14.62 19.00 -22.50
C LYS A 54 13.65 19.85 -23.32
N ILE A 55 12.36 19.86 -22.94
CA ILE A 55 11.35 20.72 -23.56
C ILE A 55 11.56 22.18 -23.19
N ASN A 56 11.75 22.48 -21.90
CA ASN A 56 11.98 23.83 -21.40
C ASN A 56 13.18 24.50 -22.11
N LYS A 57 14.28 23.77 -22.30
CA LYS A 57 15.45 24.26 -23.04
C LYS A 57 15.10 24.69 -24.46
N ARG A 58 14.24 23.93 -25.17
CA ARG A 58 13.81 24.27 -26.54
C ARG A 58 12.91 25.52 -26.59
N LEU A 59 12.17 25.75 -25.51
CA LEU A 59 11.24 26.88 -25.37
C LEU A 59 11.87 28.12 -24.70
N GLY A 60 13.17 28.08 -24.37
CA GLY A 60 13.84 29.17 -23.64
C GLY A 60 13.38 29.34 -22.19
N LEU A 61 12.75 28.31 -21.59
CA LEU A 61 12.26 28.35 -20.23
C LEU A 61 13.32 27.86 -19.23
N ALA A 62 13.21 28.34 -17.99
CA ALA A 62 14.12 27.94 -16.91
C ALA A 62 13.96 26.43 -16.56
N PRO A 63 15.07 25.74 -16.21
CA PRO A 63 15.00 24.35 -15.78
C PRO A 63 14.27 24.20 -14.45
N ARG A 64 13.52 23.10 -14.31
CA ARG A 64 12.85 22.69 -13.08
C ARG A 64 13.65 21.63 -12.32
N LYS A 65 13.38 21.51 -11.03
CA LYS A 65 13.92 20.46 -10.16
C LYS A 65 12.81 19.52 -9.73
N PRO A 66 13.11 18.22 -9.46
CA PRO A 66 12.14 17.32 -8.87
C PRO A 66 11.82 17.79 -7.43
N LEU A 67 10.66 17.40 -6.91
CA LEU A 67 10.32 17.66 -5.50
C LEU A 67 11.37 17.03 -4.59
N TYR A 68 11.75 15.79 -4.92
CA TYR A 68 12.87 15.10 -4.29
C TYR A 68 13.50 14.08 -5.27
N THR A 69 14.72 13.70 -4.99
CA THR A 69 15.47 12.69 -5.71
C THR A 69 15.36 11.34 -5.02
N LYS A 70 15.73 10.24 -5.70
CA LYS A 70 15.86 8.92 -5.08
C LYS A 70 16.74 8.96 -3.83
N LYS A 71 17.88 9.67 -3.88
CA LYS A 71 18.79 9.82 -2.73
C LYS A 71 18.14 10.52 -1.52
N GLU A 72 17.30 11.52 -1.77
CA GLU A 72 16.57 12.22 -0.71
C GLU A 72 15.47 11.33 -0.13
N ALA A 73 14.79 10.53 -0.96
CA ALA A 73 13.85 9.50 -0.52
C ALA A 73 14.53 8.48 0.40
N THR A 74 15.63 7.86 -0.03
CA THR A 74 16.41 6.92 0.80
C THR A 74 16.86 7.55 2.13
N LYS A 75 17.21 8.83 2.14
CA LYS A 75 17.54 9.54 3.39
C LYS A 75 16.31 9.68 4.30
N ALA A 76 15.15 9.93 3.72
CA ALA A 76 13.89 10.11 4.46
C ALA A 76 13.43 8.80 5.11
N THR A 77 13.64 7.65 4.48
CA THR A 77 13.26 6.34 5.03
C THR A 77 13.94 6.02 6.36
N LYS A 78 15.10 6.61 6.67
CA LYS A 78 15.78 6.46 7.96
C LYS A 78 15.00 7.02 9.16
N ARG A 79 13.96 7.83 8.92
CA ARG A 79 13.08 8.39 9.96
C ARG A 79 12.00 7.44 10.41
N PHE A 80 11.71 6.39 9.66
CA PHE A 80 10.68 5.41 10.02
C PHE A 80 11.04 4.66 11.30
N ARG A 81 10.03 4.45 12.14
CA ARG A 81 10.10 3.66 13.37
C ARG A 81 8.91 2.70 13.38
N PRO A 82 9.18 1.41 13.19
CA PRO A 82 8.11 0.41 13.17
C PRO A 82 7.51 0.24 14.56
N ILE A 83 6.19 0.07 14.60
CA ILE A 83 5.42 -0.31 15.79
C ILE A 83 4.41 -1.40 15.41
N SER A 84 4.08 -2.26 16.37
CA SER A 84 3.18 -3.39 16.14
C SER A 84 1.71 -2.98 16.20
N TYR A 85 0.84 -3.77 15.55
CA TYR A 85 -0.59 -3.67 15.76
C TYR A 85 -0.99 -3.93 17.21
N ASN A 86 -2.12 -3.35 17.60
CA ASN A 86 -2.77 -3.54 18.92
C ASN A 86 -1.88 -3.17 20.12
N GLN A 87 -0.77 -2.48 19.88
CA GLN A 87 0.13 -2.05 20.93
C GLN A 87 0.05 -0.53 21.11
N LYS A 88 -0.29 -0.09 22.33
CA LYS A 88 -0.33 1.32 22.67
C LYS A 88 1.10 1.86 22.82
N PHE A 89 1.44 2.90 22.07
CA PHE A 89 2.77 3.49 22.01
C PHE A 89 2.74 4.99 22.28
N CYS A 90 3.60 5.47 23.18
CA CYS A 90 3.72 6.90 23.49
C CYS A 90 4.56 7.59 22.42
N VAL A 91 3.97 8.54 21.68
CA VAL A 91 4.66 9.30 20.63
C VAL A 91 5.07 10.71 21.07
N ALA A 92 4.37 11.28 22.04
CA ALA A 92 4.68 12.55 22.67
C ALA A 92 4.08 12.58 24.08
N LYS A 93 4.41 13.61 24.88
CA LYS A 93 3.83 13.79 26.20
C LYS A 93 2.30 13.78 26.09
N ASN A 94 1.65 12.87 26.82
CA ASN A 94 0.20 12.70 26.86
C ASN A 94 -0.46 12.31 25.51
N ILE A 95 0.31 11.89 24.50
CA ILE A 95 -0.21 11.43 23.20
C ILE A 95 0.29 10.02 22.96
N PHE A 96 -0.68 9.10 22.81
CA PHE A 96 -0.43 7.71 22.52
C PHE A 96 -1.09 7.33 21.21
N ILE A 97 -0.47 6.40 20.49
CA ILE A 97 -1.06 5.80 19.27
C ILE A 97 -1.23 4.30 19.46
N THR A 98 -2.26 3.78 18.83
CA THR A 98 -2.45 2.34 18.60
C THR A 98 -2.79 2.14 17.14
N LEU A 99 -2.11 1.22 16.46
CA LEU A 99 -2.41 0.83 15.09
C LEU A 99 -3.29 -0.42 15.09
N TYR A 100 -4.38 -0.39 14.33
CA TYR A 100 -5.25 -1.54 14.09
C TYR A 100 -5.21 -1.90 12.61
N ASP A 101 -5.30 -3.18 12.28
CA ASP A 101 -5.29 -3.62 10.88
C ASP A 101 -6.46 -3.00 10.11
N ALA A 102 -6.16 -2.27 9.04
CA ALA A 102 -7.16 -1.66 8.16
C ALA A 102 -7.61 -2.59 7.03
N GLY A 103 -6.93 -3.73 6.82
CA GLY A 103 -7.27 -4.71 5.79
C GLY A 103 -7.25 -4.18 4.36
N HIS A 104 -6.57 -3.05 4.11
CA HIS A 104 -6.57 -2.35 2.83
C HIS A 104 -5.41 -2.79 1.92
N ILE A 105 -4.18 -2.68 2.41
CA ILE A 105 -2.97 -3.25 1.81
C ILE A 105 -2.09 -3.83 2.92
N LEU A 106 -1.06 -4.57 2.55
CA LEU A 106 -0.14 -5.19 3.51
C LEU A 106 0.39 -4.15 4.51
N GLY A 107 0.15 -4.38 5.80
CA GLY A 107 0.59 -3.51 6.89
C GLY A 107 -0.22 -2.23 7.09
N SER A 108 -1.29 -2.01 6.32
CA SER A 108 -2.16 -0.83 6.45
C SER A 108 -2.82 -0.73 7.82
N SER A 109 -3.01 0.47 8.32
CA SER A 109 -3.53 0.67 9.68
C SER A 109 -4.58 1.76 9.80
N ILE A 110 -5.57 1.49 10.64
CA ILE A 110 -6.39 2.51 11.29
C ILE A 110 -5.57 3.02 12.47
N ILE A 111 -5.38 4.33 12.56
CA ILE A 111 -4.60 4.97 13.62
C ILE A 111 -5.56 5.47 14.68
N VAL A 112 -5.41 4.99 15.91
CA VAL A 112 -6.15 5.53 17.06
C VAL A 112 -5.19 6.37 17.90
N LEU A 113 -5.59 7.62 18.15
CA LEU A 113 -4.88 8.57 19.00
C LEU A 113 -5.62 8.69 20.33
N ASP A 114 -4.94 8.39 21.43
CA ASP A 114 -5.39 8.72 22.78
C ASP A 114 -4.64 9.99 23.24
N ILE A 115 -5.34 11.08 23.36
CA ILE A 115 -4.81 12.39 23.74
C ILE A 115 -5.34 12.74 25.13
N LYS A 116 -4.44 13.11 26.07
CA LYS A 116 -4.80 13.54 27.42
C LYS A 116 -4.37 14.97 27.65
N ASP A 117 -5.26 15.78 28.16
CA ASP A 117 -4.94 17.15 28.60
C ASP A 117 -5.51 17.42 30.00
N THR A 118 -5.49 18.69 30.41
CA THR A 118 -6.00 19.13 31.72
C THR A 118 -7.53 19.07 31.82
N GLN A 119 -8.25 19.00 30.72
CA GLN A 119 -9.71 18.97 30.64
C GLN A 119 -10.26 17.56 30.49
N GLY A 120 -9.42 16.56 30.15
CA GLY A 120 -9.84 15.18 30.02
C GLY A 120 -9.01 14.36 29.04
N SER A 121 -9.65 13.36 28.44
CA SER A 121 -9.04 12.50 27.41
C SER A 121 -9.94 12.43 26.19
N VAL A 122 -9.33 12.47 25.01
CA VAL A 122 -10.01 12.29 23.71
C VAL A 122 -9.40 11.11 22.99
N ARG A 123 -10.26 10.25 22.44
CA ARG A 123 -9.88 9.10 21.63
C ARG A 123 -10.37 9.29 20.19
N LEU A 124 -9.42 9.58 19.29
CA LEU A 124 -9.67 9.86 17.88
C LEU A 124 -9.25 8.68 17.02
N GLY A 125 -10.17 8.15 16.21
CA GLY A 125 -9.89 7.19 15.14
C GLY A 125 -9.63 7.89 13.81
N TYR A 126 -8.59 7.46 13.09
CA TYR A 126 -8.25 7.94 11.76
C TYR A 126 -8.16 6.74 10.80
N ALA A 127 -9.22 6.54 10.01
CA ALA A 127 -9.42 5.42 9.11
C ALA A 127 -9.58 5.94 7.67
N VAL A 128 -8.45 6.18 7.00
CA VAL A 128 -8.41 6.85 5.69
C VAL A 128 -8.72 5.90 4.56
N ASP A 129 -8.03 4.77 4.45
CA ASP A 129 -8.33 3.76 3.45
C ASP A 129 -8.64 2.45 4.16
N LEU A 130 -9.82 1.92 3.90
CA LEU A 130 -10.30 0.68 4.50
C LEU A 130 -10.37 -0.43 3.48
N GLY A 131 -9.89 -1.60 3.88
CA GLY A 131 -10.17 -2.83 3.18
C GLY A 131 -11.61 -3.29 3.39
N ARG A 132 -12.07 -4.13 2.49
CA ARG A 132 -13.34 -4.84 2.66
C ARG A 132 -13.11 -6.22 3.25
N LYS A 133 -14.18 -6.79 3.82
CA LYS A 133 -14.12 -8.15 4.36
C LYS A 133 -13.85 -9.19 3.27
N ASN A 134 -13.18 -10.27 3.65
CA ASN A 134 -12.94 -11.46 2.83
C ASN A 134 -12.10 -11.21 1.57
N LEU A 135 -11.16 -10.27 1.64
CA LEU A 135 -10.12 -10.13 0.61
C LEU A 135 -9.17 -11.34 0.61
N PRO A 136 -8.59 -11.69 -0.55
CA PRO A 136 -7.84 -12.94 -0.68
C PRO A 136 -6.56 -13.00 0.13
N LEU A 137 -5.84 -11.90 0.28
CA LEU A 137 -4.51 -11.88 0.89
C LEU A 137 -4.52 -11.47 2.35
N LEU A 138 -5.39 -10.54 2.71
CA LEU A 138 -5.34 -9.79 3.95
C LEU A 138 -6.37 -10.27 4.98
N ASN A 139 -6.13 -9.92 6.23
CA ASN A 139 -7.13 -10.04 7.28
C ASN A 139 -8.27 -9.03 7.08
N ASN A 140 -9.41 -9.30 7.70
CA ASN A 140 -10.49 -8.33 7.73
C ASN A 140 -10.10 -7.10 8.56
N PRO A 141 -10.60 -5.90 8.22
CA PRO A 141 -10.40 -4.70 9.02
C PRO A 141 -10.83 -4.91 10.47
N VAL A 142 -10.00 -4.44 11.40
CA VAL A 142 -10.34 -4.40 12.83
C VAL A 142 -11.08 -3.10 13.13
N VAL A 143 -12.23 -3.19 13.78
CA VAL A 143 -13.02 -2.01 14.16
C VAL A 143 -12.59 -1.54 15.56
N PRO A 144 -11.91 -0.40 15.71
CA PRO A 144 -11.60 0.18 17.02
C PRO A 144 -12.88 0.53 17.77
N LYS A 145 -12.88 0.30 19.08
CA LYS A 145 -14.03 0.61 19.95
C LYS A 145 -13.79 1.89 20.75
N GLU A 146 -14.89 2.44 21.30
CA GLU A 146 -14.86 3.54 22.26
C GLU A 146 -14.13 4.79 21.73
N LEU A 147 -14.45 5.18 20.49
CA LEU A 147 -13.93 6.41 19.88
C LEU A 147 -14.87 7.58 20.21
N ASP A 148 -14.30 8.72 20.61
CA ASP A 148 -15.03 9.97 20.73
C ASP A 148 -15.22 10.63 19.37
N TYR A 149 -14.22 10.50 18.48
CA TYR A 149 -14.25 11.03 17.12
C TYR A 149 -13.71 10.00 16.12
N LEU A 150 -14.28 10.01 14.91
CA LEU A 150 -13.82 9.18 13.80
C LEU A 150 -13.70 10.00 12.53
N ILE A 151 -12.50 10.01 11.93
CA ILE A 151 -12.27 10.48 10.57
C ILE A 151 -12.25 9.25 9.68
N LEU A 152 -13.19 9.18 8.73
CA LEU A 152 -13.45 8.00 7.92
C LEU A 152 -13.54 8.36 6.44
N GLU A 153 -12.97 7.53 5.56
CA GLU A 153 -13.21 7.61 4.12
C GLU A 153 -14.70 7.35 3.76
N SER A 154 -15.11 7.80 2.58
CA SER A 154 -16.47 7.58 2.07
C SER A 154 -16.50 7.24 0.57
N THR A 155 -15.40 6.74 0.03
CA THR A 155 -15.22 6.42 -1.40
C THR A 155 -16.33 5.52 -1.94
N TYR A 156 -16.75 4.53 -1.17
CA TYR A 156 -17.86 3.63 -1.49
C TYR A 156 -19.10 3.84 -0.60
N GLY A 157 -19.24 5.00 0.01
CA GLY A 157 -20.35 5.31 0.94
C GLY A 157 -21.75 5.15 0.34
N GLY A 158 -21.91 5.33 -0.96
CA GLY A 158 -23.20 5.21 -1.66
C GLY A 158 -23.33 3.98 -2.56
N ARG A 159 -22.40 3.00 -2.55
CA ARG A 159 -22.44 1.84 -3.46
C ARG A 159 -21.78 0.61 -2.85
N LEU A 160 -22.16 -0.56 -3.36
CA LEU A 160 -21.57 -1.84 -2.97
C LEU A 160 -20.52 -2.30 -3.99
N HIS A 161 -19.50 -2.99 -3.51
CA HIS A 161 -18.57 -3.74 -4.36
C HIS A 161 -19.24 -5.01 -4.89
N ALA A 162 -18.86 -5.43 -6.11
CA ALA A 162 -19.18 -6.76 -6.58
C ALA A 162 -18.51 -7.84 -5.69
N PRO A 163 -19.13 -9.03 -5.56
CA PRO A 163 -18.53 -10.14 -4.82
C PRO A 163 -17.17 -10.52 -5.41
N ILE A 164 -16.20 -10.84 -4.54
CA ILE A 164 -14.84 -11.17 -4.97
C ILE A 164 -14.79 -12.44 -5.84
N GLN A 165 -15.71 -13.38 -5.61
CA GLN A 165 -15.86 -14.60 -6.40
C GLN A 165 -16.13 -14.31 -7.87
N GLU A 166 -16.91 -13.26 -8.18
CA GLU A 166 -17.13 -12.85 -9.57
C GLU A 166 -15.83 -12.42 -10.26
N ALA A 167 -14.92 -11.78 -9.55
CA ALA A 167 -13.62 -11.39 -10.10
C ALA A 167 -12.78 -12.63 -10.50
N LYS A 168 -12.75 -13.65 -9.63
CA LYS A 168 -12.08 -14.93 -9.90
C LYS A 168 -12.67 -15.63 -11.13
N SER A 169 -14.01 -15.74 -11.19
CA SER A 169 -14.71 -16.39 -12.31
C SER A 169 -14.50 -15.64 -13.63
N LYS A 170 -14.56 -14.32 -13.63
CA LYS A 170 -14.30 -13.49 -14.82
C LYS A 170 -12.85 -13.62 -15.31
N LEU A 171 -11.89 -13.73 -14.38
CA LEU A 171 -10.49 -13.97 -14.73
C LEU A 171 -10.32 -15.34 -15.37
N GLU A 172 -10.92 -16.39 -14.79
CA GLU A 172 -10.95 -17.75 -15.35
C GLU A 172 -11.49 -17.77 -16.77
N GLU A 173 -12.67 -17.18 -16.99
CA GLU A 173 -13.30 -17.10 -18.31
C GLU A 173 -12.43 -16.36 -19.34
N ALA A 174 -11.85 -15.22 -18.94
CA ALA A 174 -10.95 -14.45 -19.81
C ALA A 174 -9.72 -15.24 -20.21
N ILE A 175 -9.14 -16.03 -19.30
CA ILE A 175 -7.99 -16.89 -19.58
C ILE A 175 -8.37 -18.00 -20.54
N LYS A 176 -9.44 -18.77 -20.27
CA LYS A 176 -9.90 -19.86 -21.13
C LYS A 176 -10.14 -19.37 -22.57
N ARG A 177 -10.91 -18.29 -22.71
CA ARG A 177 -11.19 -17.68 -24.02
C ARG A 177 -9.94 -17.22 -24.77
N SER A 178 -8.93 -16.71 -24.05
CA SER A 178 -7.69 -16.26 -24.67
C SER A 178 -6.80 -17.44 -25.10
N VAL A 179 -6.75 -18.50 -24.31
CA VAL A 179 -6.01 -19.72 -24.65
C VAL A 179 -6.61 -20.40 -25.89
N GLU A 180 -7.94 -20.53 -25.95
CA GLU A 180 -8.64 -21.08 -27.13
C GLU A 180 -8.28 -20.34 -28.42
N ARG A 181 -8.14 -19.01 -28.32
CA ARG A 181 -7.77 -18.12 -29.45
C ARG A 181 -6.26 -18.03 -29.68
N LYS A 182 -5.44 -18.75 -28.93
CA LYS A 182 -3.97 -18.62 -28.92
C LYS A 182 -3.51 -17.15 -28.73
N GLY A 183 -4.28 -16.39 -27.97
CA GLY A 183 -4.08 -14.96 -27.72
C GLY A 183 -3.14 -14.69 -26.55
N LYS A 184 -2.93 -13.40 -26.30
CA LYS A 184 -2.20 -12.87 -25.13
C LYS A 184 -3.18 -12.11 -24.24
N ILE A 185 -2.91 -12.12 -22.94
CA ILE A 185 -3.67 -11.35 -21.95
C ILE A 185 -2.74 -10.30 -21.38
N LEU A 186 -3.16 -9.04 -21.44
CA LEU A 186 -2.50 -7.93 -20.77
C LEU A 186 -3.37 -7.47 -19.62
N ILE A 187 -2.81 -7.48 -18.40
CA ILE A 187 -3.51 -7.10 -17.18
C ILE A 187 -2.81 -5.86 -16.59
N PRO A 188 -3.30 -4.64 -16.87
CA PRO A 188 -2.80 -3.44 -16.19
C PRO A 188 -3.11 -3.54 -14.70
N SER A 189 -2.09 -3.39 -13.87
CA SER A 189 -2.23 -3.56 -12.42
C SER A 189 -1.32 -2.61 -11.66
N PHE A 190 -1.80 -2.07 -10.54
CA PHE A 190 -0.94 -1.36 -9.61
C PHE A 190 0.10 -2.31 -9.02
N THR A 191 1.31 -1.83 -8.81
CA THR A 191 2.46 -2.61 -8.33
C THR A 191 2.25 -3.13 -6.91
N LEU A 192 1.53 -2.37 -6.09
CA LEU A 192 1.24 -2.67 -4.69
C LEU A 192 -0.19 -3.17 -4.54
N GLU A 193 -0.36 -4.31 -3.91
CA GLU A 193 -1.56 -5.09 -3.59
C GLU A 193 -2.23 -5.73 -4.81
N ARG A 194 -2.63 -4.96 -5.84
CA ARG A 194 -3.40 -5.49 -6.98
C ARG A 194 -2.63 -6.54 -7.79
N THR A 195 -1.34 -6.37 -8.02
CA THR A 195 -0.51 -7.37 -8.70
C THR A 195 -0.44 -8.66 -7.90
N GLN A 196 -0.28 -8.58 -6.58
CA GLN A 196 -0.20 -9.74 -5.69
C GLN A 196 -1.56 -10.46 -5.61
N GLU A 197 -2.68 -9.74 -5.59
CA GLU A 197 -4.03 -10.34 -5.68
C GLU A 197 -4.23 -11.13 -6.99
N VAL A 198 -3.82 -10.56 -8.14
CA VAL A 198 -3.92 -11.24 -9.43
C VAL A 198 -3.08 -12.51 -9.44
N ILE A 199 -1.84 -12.45 -8.97
CA ILE A 199 -0.96 -13.62 -8.86
C ILE A 199 -1.58 -14.68 -7.95
N TYR A 200 -2.18 -14.28 -6.83
CA TYR A 200 -2.86 -15.18 -5.92
C TYR A 200 -4.03 -15.92 -6.62
N PHE A 201 -4.90 -15.19 -7.33
CA PHE A 201 -6.01 -15.81 -8.06
C PHE A 201 -5.54 -16.73 -9.19
N LEU A 202 -4.49 -16.37 -9.92
CA LEU A 202 -3.90 -17.23 -10.93
C LEU A 202 -3.39 -18.54 -10.32
N ASN A 203 -2.72 -18.47 -9.17
CA ASN A 203 -2.26 -19.65 -8.45
C ASN A 203 -3.42 -20.52 -7.95
N GLU A 204 -4.49 -19.94 -7.42
CA GLU A 204 -5.71 -20.66 -7.02
C GLU A 204 -6.33 -21.39 -8.22
N LEU A 205 -6.54 -20.67 -9.34
CA LEU A 205 -7.12 -21.25 -10.56
C LEU A 205 -6.29 -22.40 -11.13
N LEU A 206 -4.96 -22.29 -11.05
CA LEU A 206 -4.03 -23.36 -11.47
C LEU A 206 -4.11 -24.57 -10.54
N LYS A 207 -4.10 -24.37 -9.21
CA LYS A 207 -4.21 -25.45 -8.21
C LYS A 207 -5.54 -26.21 -8.32
N GLU A 208 -6.63 -25.47 -8.60
CA GLU A 208 -7.97 -26.02 -8.80
C GLU A 208 -8.14 -26.65 -10.20
N LYS A 209 -7.13 -26.59 -11.06
CA LYS A 209 -7.16 -27.08 -12.46
C LYS A 209 -8.26 -26.45 -13.32
N LEU A 210 -8.68 -25.23 -12.98
CA LEU A 210 -9.69 -24.47 -13.70
C LEU A 210 -9.13 -23.76 -14.93
N ILE A 211 -7.83 -23.54 -14.99
CA ILE A 211 -7.12 -22.99 -16.14
C ILE A 211 -5.92 -23.90 -16.52
N PRO A 212 -5.50 -23.92 -17.78
CA PRO A 212 -4.29 -24.62 -18.17
C PRO A 212 -3.04 -23.90 -17.64
N SER A 213 -1.92 -24.63 -17.58
CA SER A 213 -0.61 -24.02 -17.30
C SER A 213 -0.22 -23.08 -18.43
N ILE A 214 -0.06 -21.81 -18.12
CA ILE A 214 0.33 -20.75 -19.06
C ILE A 214 1.50 -19.97 -18.50
N PRO A 215 2.39 -19.41 -19.34
CA PRO A 215 3.43 -18.49 -18.88
C PRO A 215 2.82 -17.20 -18.31
N VAL A 216 3.28 -16.78 -17.14
CA VAL A 216 2.88 -15.52 -16.49
C VAL A 216 4.13 -14.66 -16.30
N TYR A 217 4.07 -13.42 -16.77
CA TYR A 217 5.17 -12.46 -16.68
C TYR A 217 4.72 -11.24 -15.87
N VAL A 218 5.51 -10.86 -14.88
CA VAL A 218 5.34 -9.62 -14.12
C VAL A 218 6.37 -8.63 -14.65
N ASP A 219 5.94 -7.76 -15.57
CA ASP A 219 6.81 -6.77 -16.22
C ASP A 219 6.92 -5.48 -15.37
N SER A 220 7.37 -5.64 -14.13
CA SER A 220 7.59 -4.53 -13.20
C SER A 220 8.61 -4.94 -12.12
N PRO A 221 9.85 -4.39 -12.15
CA PRO A 221 10.81 -4.61 -11.07
C PRO A 221 10.26 -4.24 -9.69
N LEU A 222 9.57 -3.09 -9.59
CA LEU A 222 8.97 -2.66 -8.32
C LEU A 222 7.93 -3.66 -7.82
N ALA A 223 7.06 -4.21 -8.69
CA ALA A 223 6.08 -5.22 -8.27
C ALA A 223 6.75 -6.51 -7.77
N THR A 224 7.89 -6.87 -8.36
CA THR A 224 8.70 -8.02 -7.92
C THR A 224 9.28 -7.75 -6.52
N ASP A 225 9.90 -6.59 -6.31
CA ASP A 225 10.47 -6.21 -5.01
C ASP A 225 9.38 -6.14 -3.92
N ILE A 226 8.21 -5.59 -4.25
CA ILE A 226 7.05 -5.56 -3.35
C ILE A 226 6.60 -6.98 -3.00
N THR A 227 6.56 -7.89 -3.97
CA THR A 227 6.17 -9.29 -3.72
C THR A 227 7.14 -9.98 -2.75
N GLU A 228 8.43 -9.67 -2.79
CA GLU A 228 9.37 -10.15 -1.77
C GLU A 228 9.05 -9.60 -0.38
N VAL A 229 8.62 -8.33 -0.26
CA VAL A 229 8.18 -7.76 1.03
C VAL A 229 6.99 -8.55 1.60
N PHE A 230 6.04 -8.99 0.77
CA PHE A 230 4.94 -9.86 1.22
C PHE A 230 5.45 -11.16 1.84
N LYS A 231 6.48 -11.79 1.26
CA LYS A 231 7.09 -13.02 1.80
C LYS A 231 7.78 -12.79 3.15
N TYR A 232 8.36 -11.61 3.38
CA TYR A 232 8.97 -11.27 4.67
C TYR A 232 7.95 -10.96 5.77
N HIS A 233 6.75 -10.54 5.39
CA HIS A 233 5.73 -10.04 6.31
C HIS A 233 4.50 -10.96 6.41
N LEU A 234 4.69 -12.28 6.39
CA LEU A 234 3.62 -13.27 6.44
C LEU A 234 2.64 -13.08 7.62
N ALA A 235 3.10 -12.56 8.75
CA ALA A 235 2.27 -12.31 9.93
C ALA A 235 1.13 -11.31 9.67
N TYR A 236 1.24 -10.46 8.65
CA TYR A 236 0.20 -9.50 8.25
C TYR A 236 -0.84 -10.08 7.28
N LEU A 237 -0.58 -11.27 6.73
CA LEU A 237 -1.47 -11.96 5.80
C LEU A 237 -2.48 -12.82 6.55
N ASN A 238 -3.62 -13.09 5.92
CA ASN A 238 -4.59 -14.02 6.47
C ASN A 238 -4.04 -15.46 6.50
N GLU A 239 -4.64 -16.31 7.30
CA GLU A 239 -4.14 -17.67 7.51
C GLU A 239 -4.12 -18.52 6.25
N LYS A 240 -5.17 -18.42 5.40
CA LYS A 240 -5.24 -19.13 4.12
C LYS A 240 -4.07 -18.79 3.22
N THR A 241 -3.73 -17.51 3.12
CA THR A 241 -2.61 -17.04 2.32
C THR A 241 -1.27 -17.49 2.88
N ARG A 242 -1.08 -17.43 4.19
CA ARG A 242 0.14 -17.94 4.85
C ARG A 242 0.38 -19.41 4.52
N GLN A 243 -0.65 -20.24 4.62
CA GLN A 243 -0.59 -21.66 4.27
C GLN A 243 -0.34 -21.90 2.77
N ALA A 244 -0.76 -20.98 1.90
CA ALA A 244 -0.54 -21.11 0.46
C ALA A 244 0.89 -20.74 0.00
N ILE A 245 1.61 -19.92 0.82
CA ILE A 245 2.97 -19.44 0.53
C ILE A 245 4.04 -20.30 1.22
N ALA A 246 3.69 -20.93 2.38
CA ALA A 246 4.57 -21.85 3.11
C ALA A 246 4.77 -23.17 2.35
#